data_3c62c2ebe3e301a4e311554af9baebb5
#
_entry.id   3c62c2ebe3e301a4e311554af9baebb5
#
_cell.length_a   1.000
_cell.length_b   1.000
_cell.length_c   1.000
_cell.angle_alpha   90.00
_cell.angle_beta   90.00
_cell.angle_gamma   90.00
#
_symmetry.space_group_name_H-M   'P 1'
#
loop_
_entity.id
_entity.type
_entity.pdbx_description
1 polymer ?
#
loop_
_entity_poly.entity_id
_entity_poly.type
_entity_poly.pdbx_seq_one_letter_code
_entity_poly.pdbx_strand_id
1 'polypeptide(L)'
;MTAEHDTLLKHLRGVQHIVINDCHGGFGLSTTAVKRYHDIMNRPVWIETNRMCSLVKTVWLVPLDQRVELPGPKEWQTMTDQEKLNYNDRYNNQVWSDRDLVRDDPVLIQVVRELGTKANAPVAKLKIVEIPASVEWQIEEYDGK
;
A
#
# COMPACT_ATOMS: atom_id res chain seq x y z
N MET A 1 1.63 19.69 -29.19
CA MET A 1 2.55 18.78 -28.44
C MET A 1 1.89 17.46 -28.20
N THR A 2 2.65 16.39 -28.33
CA THR A 2 2.18 15.06 -27.97
C THR A 2 2.26 14.87 -26.45
N ALA A 3 1.50 13.91 -25.91
CA ALA A 3 1.58 13.57 -24.50
C ALA A 3 2.98 13.11 -24.10
N GLU A 4 3.69 12.42 -24.99
CA GLU A 4 5.08 11.99 -24.78
C GLU A 4 6.01 13.17 -24.63
N HIS A 5 5.84 14.19 -25.45
CA HIS A 5 6.65 15.40 -25.39
C HIS A 5 6.40 16.15 -24.06
N ASP A 6 5.15 16.26 -23.65
CA ASP A 6 4.79 16.90 -22.37
C ASP A 6 5.40 16.12 -21.18
N THR A 7 5.38 14.80 -21.22
CA THR A 7 5.98 13.95 -20.20
C THR A 7 7.50 14.18 -20.14
N LEU A 8 8.15 14.25 -21.29
CA LEU A 8 9.58 14.50 -21.38
C LEU A 8 9.96 15.87 -20.80
N LEU A 9 9.19 16.92 -21.14
CA LEU A 9 9.43 18.25 -20.61
C LEU A 9 9.25 18.32 -19.10
N LYS A 10 8.22 17.66 -18.57
CA LYS A 10 8.00 17.57 -17.12
C LYS A 10 9.17 16.86 -16.45
N HIS A 11 9.68 15.79 -17.07
CA HIS A 11 10.79 15.04 -16.54
C HIS A 11 12.08 15.86 -16.49
N LEU A 12 12.32 16.69 -17.52
CA LEU A 12 13.54 17.51 -17.64
C LEU A 12 13.48 18.81 -16.84
N ARG A 13 12.30 19.45 -16.75
CA ARG A 13 12.16 20.79 -16.19
C ARG A 13 11.12 20.87 -15.06
N GLY A 14 10.35 19.82 -14.90
CA GLY A 14 9.25 19.81 -13.97
C GLY A 14 9.63 19.29 -12.60
N VAL A 15 8.61 18.82 -11.94
CA VAL A 15 8.71 18.25 -10.62
C VAL A 15 8.21 16.82 -10.67
N GLN A 16 8.72 16.01 -9.79
CA GLN A 16 8.12 14.72 -9.52
C GLN A 16 7.33 14.81 -8.22
N HIS A 17 6.30 13.98 -8.12
CA HIS A 17 5.43 13.94 -6.95
C HIS A 17 5.66 12.63 -6.23
N ILE A 18 5.78 12.72 -4.91
CA ILE A 18 5.87 11.53 -4.06
C ILE A 18 4.92 11.69 -2.88
N VAL A 19 4.42 10.56 -2.40
CA VAL A 19 3.54 10.52 -1.23
C VAL A 19 4.38 10.16 -0.02
N ILE A 20 4.33 11.00 1.00
CA ILE A 20 5.02 10.75 2.27
C ILE A 20 3.99 10.66 3.40
N ASN A 21 4.40 10.05 4.50
CA ASN A 21 3.66 10.11 5.74
C ASN A 21 4.27 11.18 6.64
N ASP A 22 3.49 12.19 6.99
CA ASP A 22 3.94 13.34 7.77
C ASP A 22 3.45 13.27 9.22
N CYS A 23 3.58 12.10 9.83
CA CYS A 23 3.28 11.93 11.25
C CYS A 23 4.07 10.76 11.81
N HIS A 24 3.99 10.56 13.12
CA HIS A 24 4.72 9.47 13.78
C HIS A 24 4.04 8.10 13.68
N GLY A 25 2.86 8.04 13.07
CA GLY A 25 2.03 6.84 13.02
C GLY A 25 2.36 5.83 11.93
N GLY A 26 3.29 6.11 11.04
CA GLY A 26 3.62 5.22 9.93
C GLY A 26 2.72 5.39 8.71
N PHE A 27 3.27 5.06 7.55
CA PHE A 27 2.57 5.16 6.28
C PHE A 27 1.45 4.10 6.21
N GLY A 28 0.29 4.50 5.74
CA GLY A 28 -0.80 3.57 5.49
C GLY A 28 -1.97 4.23 4.79
N LEU A 29 -2.69 3.45 4.01
CA LEU A 29 -3.90 3.87 3.32
C LEU A 29 -5.14 3.44 4.12
N SER A 30 -6.18 4.29 4.08
CA SER A 30 -7.49 3.90 4.59
C SER A 30 -8.09 2.78 3.73
N THR A 31 -9.10 2.11 4.26
CA THR A 31 -9.85 1.09 3.50
C THR A 31 -10.43 1.68 2.21
N THR A 32 -10.96 2.90 2.29
CA THR A 32 -11.52 3.62 1.14
C THR A 32 -10.44 3.84 0.07
N ALA A 33 -9.26 4.25 0.49
CA ALA A 33 -8.13 4.47 -0.42
C ALA A 33 -7.64 3.17 -1.06
N VAL A 34 -7.56 2.09 -0.29
CA VAL A 34 -7.18 0.76 -0.81
C VAL A 34 -8.17 0.30 -1.88
N LYS A 35 -9.47 0.42 -1.61
CA LYS A 35 -10.50 0.06 -2.59
C LYS A 35 -10.38 0.89 -3.86
N ARG A 36 -10.20 2.20 -3.70
CA ARG A 36 -10.07 3.10 -4.84
C ARG A 36 -8.82 2.80 -5.67
N TYR A 37 -7.69 2.52 -5.00
CA TYR A 37 -6.44 2.16 -5.67
C TYR A 37 -6.64 0.92 -6.57
N HIS A 38 -7.23 -0.14 -6.03
CA HIS A 38 -7.46 -1.37 -6.79
C HIS A 38 -8.54 -1.20 -7.85
N ASP A 39 -9.50 -0.32 -7.62
CA ASP A 39 -10.53 0.04 -8.61
C ASP A 39 -9.88 0.65 -9.86
N ILE A 40 -8.99 1.62 -9.66
CA ILE A 40 -8.26 2.26 -10.76
C ILE A 40 -7.38 1.23 -11.48
N MET A 41 -6.76 0.32 -10.73
CA MET A 41 -5.94 -0.75 -11.30
C MET A 41 -6.75 -1.86 -11.96
N ASN A 42 -8.08 -1.77 -11.87
CA ASN A 42 -9.00 -2.79 -12.39
C ASN A 42 -8.71 -4.18 -11.83
N ARG A 43 -8.49 -4.24 -10.53
CA ARG A 43 -8.13 -5.48 -9.82
C ARG A 43 -9.05 -5.67 -8.62
N PRO A 44 -9.79 -6.80 -8.53
CA PRO A 44 -10.67 -7.05 -7.40
C PRO A 44 -9.86 -7.37 -6.14
N VAL A 45 -10.35 -6.92 -4.99
CA VAL A 45 -9.78 -7.25 -3.68
C VAL A 45 -10.90 -7.52 -2.69
N TRP A 46 -10.59 -8.29 -1.67
CA TRP A 46 -11.51 -8.61 -0.57
C TRP A 46 -10.84 -8.18 0.74
N ILE A 47 -11.53 -7.41 1.54
CA ILE A 47 -10.97 -6.84 2.77
C ILE A 47 -11.58 -7.55 3.97
N GLU A 48 -10.70 -8.11 4.81
CA GLU A 48 -11.08 -8.79 6.04
C GLU A 48 -10.67 -7.94 7.24
N THR A 49 -11.63 -7.68 8.14
CA THR A 49 -11.37 -6.95 9.37
C THR A 49 -10.99 -7.93 10.47
N ASN A 50 -9.91 -7.63 11.20
CA ASN A 50 -9.46 -8.45 12.31
C ASN A 50 -10.52 -8.42 13.43
N ARG A 51 -10.85 -9.61 13.97
CA ARG A 51 -11.88 -9.73 15.03
C ARG A 51 -11.44 -9.11 16.34
N MET A 52 -10.14 -9.14 16.63
CA MET A 52 -9.59 -8.63 17.88
C MET A 52 -9.37 -7.12 17.85
N CYS A 53 -9.15 -6.55 16.66
CA CYS A 53 -8.91 -5.13 16.49
C CYS A 53 -9.48 -4.67 15.14
N SER A 54 -10.54 -3.86 15.21
CA SER A 54 -11.20 -3.36 13.98
C SER A 54 -10.34 -2.41 13.16
N LEU A 55 -9.23 -1.92 13.70
CA LEU A 55 -8.28 -1.08 12.98
C LEU A 55 -7.33 -1.90 12.10
N VAL A 56 -7.21 -3.20 12.34
CA VAL A 56 -6.35 -4.09 11.57
C VAL A 56 -7.17 -4.76 10.49
N LYS A 57 -6.78 -4.56 9.25
CA LYS A 57 -7.46 -5.12 8.08
C LYS A 57 -6.47 -5.83 7.19
N THR A 58 -6.90 -6.93 6.60
CA THR A 58 -6.12 -7.69 5.63
C THR A 58 -6.77 -7.53 4.26
N VAL A 59 -5.97 -7.19 3.26
CA VAL A 59 -6.44 -7.04 1.88
C VAL A 59 -6.05 -8.31 1.12
N TRP A 60 -7.06 -9.08 0.72
CA TRP A 60 -6.87 -10.34 0.02
C TRP A 60 -7.02 -10.14 -1.48
N LEU A 61 -6.14 -10.74 -2.25
CA LEU A 61 -6.20 -10.76 -3.72
C LEU A 61 -7.03 -11.92 -4.25
N VAL A 62 -7.56 -12.74 -3.35
CA VAL A 62 -8.43 -13.88 -3.64
C VAL A 62 -9.71 -13.76 -2.82
N PRO A 63 -10.83 -14.37 -3.27
CA PRO A 63 -12.05 -14.40 -2.46
C PRO A 63 -11.80 -15.01 -1.08
N LEU A 64 -12.57 -14.58 -0.08
CA LEU A 64 -12.35 -14.99 1.31
C LEU A 64 -12.49 -16.50 1.52
N ASP A 65 -13.30 -17.17 0.72
CA ASP A 65 -13.46 -18.63 0.76
C ASP A 65 -12.28 -19.39 0.12
N GLN A 66 -11.41 -18.69 -0.59
CA GLN A 66 -10.23 -19.27 -1.25
C GLN A 66 -8.91 -18.89 -0.54
N ARG A 67 -8.99 -18.10 0.52
CA ARG A 67 -7.78 -17.66 1.22
C ARG A 67 -7.14 -18.83 1.97
N VAL A 68 -5.82 -18.76 2.12
CA VAL A 68 -5.10 -19.72 2.94
C VAL A 68 -5.61 -19.64 4.39
N GLU A 69 -5.84 -20.80 5.01
CA GLU A 69 -6.31 -20.86 6.38
C GLU A 69 -5.17 -20.57 7.34
N LEU A 70 -5.46 -19.72 8.35
CA LEU A 70 -4.50 -19.39 9.38
C LEU A 70 -4.40 -20.58 10.35
N PRO A 71 -3.20 -21.19 10.52
CA PRO A 71 -3.03 -22.26 11.50
C PRO A 71 -3.30 -21.75 12.92
N GLY A 72 -3.89 -22.58 13.75
CA GLY A 72 -4.01 -22.28 15.16
C GLY A 72 -2.65 -22.29 15.85
N PRO A 73 -2.53 -21.70 17.05
CA PRO A 73 -1.26 -21.66 17.78
C PRO A 73 -0.64 -23.05 18.00
N LYS A 74 -1.46 -24.04 18.31
CA LYS A 74 -0.99 -25.41 18.51
C LYS A 74 -0.52 -26.04 17.22
N GLU A 75 -1.26 -25.83 16.13
CA GLU A 75 -0.88 -26.34 14.80
C GLU A 75 0.43 -25.72 14.35
N TRP A 76 0.60 -24.41 14.54
CA TRP A 76 1.82 -23.71 14.18
C TRP A 76 3.04 -24.30 14.89
N GLN A 77 2.90 -24.60 16.19
CA GLN A 77 4.00 -25.18 16.98
C GLN A 77 4.41 -26.56 16.50
N THR A 78 3.48 -27.34 15.92
CA THR A 78 3.75 -28.70 15.45
C THR A 78 4.18 -28.73 13.98
N MET A 79 4.08 -27.62 13.27
CA MET A 79 4.48 -27.55 11.86
C MET A 79 6.00 -27.61 11.71
N THR A 80 6.46 -28.30 10.66
CA THR A 80 7.87 -28.27 10.29
C THR A 80 8.24 -26.87 9.75
N ASP A 81 9.55 -26.61 9.70
CA ASP A 81 10.01 -25.34 9.12
C ASP A 81 9.58 -25.19 7.66
N GLN A 82 9.59 -26.29 6.90
CA GLN A 82 9.15 -26.28 5.51
C GLN A 82 7.65 -25.99 5.39
N GLU A 83 6.83 -26.54 6.26
CA GLU A 83 5.39 -26.26 6.28
C GLU A 83 5.11 -24.80 6.62
N LYS A 84 5.86 -24.22 7.57
CA LYS A 84 5.74 -22.80 7.90
C LYS A 84 6.13 -21.91 6.73
N LEU A 85 7.22 -22.25 6.03
CA LEU A 85 7.64 -21.51 4.84
C LEU A 85 6.58 -21.60 3.73
N ASN A 86 6.01 -22.76 3.49
CA ASN A 86 4.97 -22.94 2.50
C ASN A 86 3.72 -22.10 2.83
N TYR A 87 3.32 -22.07 4.10
CA TYR A 87 2.22 -21.24 4.55
C TYR A 87 2.50 -19.74 4.31
N ASN A 88 3.69 -19.29 4.72
CA ASN A 88 4.07 -17.89 4.55
C ASN A 88 4.12 -17.49 3.09
N ASP A 89 4.63 -18.34 2.22
CA ASP A 89 4.68 -18.08 0.78
C ASP A 89 3.27 -17.96 0.19
N ARG A 90 2.37 -18.85 0.57
CA ARG A 90 0.97 -18.79 0.12
C ARG A 90 0.27 -17.54 0.62
N TYR A 91 0.46 -17.21 1.89
CA TYR A 91 -0.10 -16.02 2.50
C TYR A 91 0.40 -14.76 1.78
N ASN A 92 1.71 -14.65 1.57
CA ASN A 92 2.31 -13.49 0.92
C ASN A 92 1.86 -13.33 -0.52
N ASN A 93 1.56 -14.43 -1.22
CA ASN A 93 1.05 -14.39 -2.59
C ASN A 93 -0.43 -13.99 -2.65
N GLN A 94 -1.18 -14.19 -1.60
CA GLN A 94 -2.62 -13.91 -1.56
C GLN A 94 -2.98 -12.57 -0.91
N VAL A 95 -2.04 -11.95 -0.19
CA VAL A 95 -2.28 -10.71 0.54
C VAL A 95 -1.56 -9.55 -0.11
N TRP A 96 -2.25 -8.41 -0.22
CA TRP A 96 -1.67 -7.18 -0.69
C TRP A 96 -1.35 -6.27 0.50
N SER A 97 -0.22 -5.58 0.44
CA SER A 97 0.19 -4.64 1.48
C SER A 97 0.55 -3.29 0.86
N ASP A 98 0.11 -2.21 1.51
CA ASP A 98 0.48 -0.86 1.12
C ASP A 98 1.94 -0.53 1.43
N ARG A 99 2.62 -1.37 2.19
CA ARG A 99 4.06 -1.22 2.46
C ARG A 99 4.92 -1.35 1.21
N ASP A 100 4.43 -2.12 0.23
CA ASP A 100 5.14 -2.38 -1.01
C ASP A 100 4.88 -1.32 -2.09
N LEU A 101 4.04 -0.33 -1.79
CA LEU A 101 3.74 0.75 -2.72
C LEU A 101 4.95 1.64 -2.96
N VAL A 102 5.22 1.90 -4.22
CA VAL A 102 6.21 2.90 -4.62
C VAL A 102 5.59 4.28 -4.40
N ARG A 103 6.33 5.17 -3.77
CA ARG A 103 5.79 6.46 -3.33
C ARG A 103 5.51 7.45 -4.46
N ASP A 104 6.05 7.22 -5.64
CA ASP A 104 5.77 7.99 -6.84
C ASP A 104 4.80 7.30 -7.79
N ASP A 105 4.15 6.22 -7.35
CA ASP A 105 3.14 5.51 -8.14
C ASP A 105 2.03 6.50 -8.56
N PRO A 106 1.78 6.68 -9.87
CA PRO A 106 0.77 7.62 -10.34
C PRO A 106 -0.64 7.33 -9.80
N VAL A 107 -0.98 6.06 -9.62
CA VAL A 107 -2.29 5.67 -9.08
C VAL A 107 -2.38 6.04 -7.61
N LEU A 108 -1.32 5.83 -6.83
CA LEU A 108 -1.27 6.24 -5.44
C LEU A 108 -1.44 7.77 -5.31
N ILE A 109 -0.74 8.54 -6.12
CA ILE A 109 -0.84 10.00 -6.14
C ILE A 109 -2.27 10.42 -6.46
N GLN A 110 -2.88 9.81 -7.47
CA GLN A 110 -4.26 10.11 -7.84
C GLN A 110 -5.23 9.85 -6.68
N VAL A 111 -5.10 8.71 -6.00
CA VAL A 111 -5.95 8.34 -4.88
C VAL A 111 -5.83 9.35 -3.74
N VAL A 112 -4.62 9.75 -3.39
CA VAL A 112 -4.39 10.73 -2.32
C VAL A 112 -4.95 12.09 -2.71
N ARG A 113 -4.82 12.51 -3.96
CA ARG A 113 -5.42 13.78 -4.44
C ARG A 113 -6.94 13.76 -4.39
N GLU A 114 -7.55 12.64 -4.82
CA GLU A 114 -9.01 12.52 -4.83
C GLU A 114 -9.60 12.51 -3.44
N LEU A 115 -9.00 11.78 -2.53
CA LEU A 115 -9.58 11.51 -1.21
C LEU A 115 -9.11 12.47 -0.13
N GLY A 116 -7.95 13.12 -0.31
CA GLY A 116 -7.40 14.00 0.71
C GLY A 116 -7.21 13.25 2.03
N THR A 117 -7.72 13.82 3.12
CA THR A 117 -7.60 13.20 4.46
C THR A 117 -8.31 11.87 4.57
N LYS A 118 -9.28 11.58 3.70
CA LYS A 118 -9.98 10.29 3.67
C LYS A 118 -9.09 9.16 3.17
N ALA A 119 -7.93 9.47 2.58
CA ALA A 119 -6.96 8.48 2.16
C ALA A 119 -6.11 7.95 3.32
N ASN A 120 -6.08 8.64 4.45
CA ASN A 120 -5.19 8.32 5.56
C ASN A 120 -5.71 7.11 6.36
N ALA A 121 -4.83 6.15 6.62
CA ALA A 121 -5.07 5.15 7.66
C ALA A 121 -5.20 5.84 9.03
N PRO A 122 -5.75 5.15 10.05
CA PRO A 122 -6.05 5.81 11.33
C PRO A 122 -4.88 6.54 11.98
N VAL A 123 -3.65 6.07 11.76
CA VAL A 123 -2.45 6.68 12.36
C VAL A 123 -1.53 7.30 11.32
N ALA A 124 -2.03 7.55 10.13
CA ALA A 124 -1.25 8.13 9.03
C ALA A 124 -1.70 9.56 8.73
N LYS A 125 -0.80 10.32 8.16
CA LYS A 125 -1.09 11.65 7.62
C LYS A 125 -0.34 11.78 6.29
N LEU A 126 -1.01 11.42 5.19
CA LEU A 126 -0.40 11.38 3.88
C LEU A 126 -0.32 12.78 3.27
N LYS A 127 0.77 13.03 2.59
CA LYS A 127 1.04 14.30 1.95
C LYS A 127 1.75 14.05 0.63
N ILE A 128 1.35 14.78 -0.41
CA ILE A 128 2.05 14.77 -1.69
C ILE A 128 3.07 15.91 -1.66
N VAL A 129 4.34 15.58 -1.90
CA VAL A 129 5.39 16.59 -1.98
C VAL A 129 5.94 16.63 -3.41
N GLU A 130 6.34 17.82 -3.81
CA GLU A 130 6.97 18.07 -5.10
C GLU A 130 8.47 18.22 -4.90
N ILE A 131 9.25 17.50 -5.71
CA ILE A 131 10.70 17.62 -5.73
C ILE A 131 11.16 17.79 -7.18
N PRO A 132 12.33 18.40 -7.42
CA PRO A 132 12.83 18.53 -8.80
C PRO A 132 12.94 17.16 -9.47
N ALA A 133 12.54 17.09 -10.74
CA ALA A 133 12.50 15.83 -11.48
C ALA A 133 13.87 15.17 -11.63
N SER A 134 14.94 15.96 -11.60
CA SER A 134 16.31 15.47 -11.73
C SER A 134 16.94 14.98 -10.44
N VAL A 135 16.24 15.10 -9.32
CA VAL A 135 16.78 14.74 -7.99
C VAL A 135 16.40 13.30 -7.66
N GLU A 136 17.37 12.52 -7.25
CA GLU A 136 17.11 11.22 -6.65
C GLU A 136 16.59 11.43 -5.24
N TRP A 137 15.65 10.57 -4.83
CA TRP A 137 15.04 10.69 -3.51
C TRP A 137 15.03 9.34 -2.80
N GLN A 138 14.98 9.43 -1.49
CA GLN A 138 14.90 8.28 -0.61
C GLN A 138 13.99 8.64 0.56
N ILE A 139 13.17 7.70 0.97
CA ILE A 139 12.33 7.89 2.15
C ILE A 139 13.04 7.27 3.33
N GLU A 140 13.31 8.10 4.34
CA GLU A 140 13.83 7.64 5.61
C GLU A 140 12.72 7.77 6.64
N GLU A 141 12.44 6.67 7.34
CA GLU A 141 11.44 6.66 8.38
C GLU A 141 12.13 6.83 9.74
N TYR A 142 11.70 7.85 10.45
CA TYR A 142 12.11 8.10 11.82
C TYR A 142 10.85 8.35 12.64
N ASP A 143 10.61 7.52 13.63
CA ASP A 143 9.38 7.55 14.44
C ASP A 143 8.10 7.57 13.57
N GLY A 144 8.11 6.84 12.46
CA GLY A 144 6.97 6.69 11.57
C GLY A 144 6.83 7.72 10.47
N LYS A 145 7.74 8.68 10.38
CA LYS A 145 7.69 9.71 9.33
C LYS A 145 8.42 9.32 8.05
#